data_802bbec1ca8ca6de6251b0153d10075d
#
_entry.id   802bbec1ca8ca6de6251b0153d10075d
#
_cell.length_a   1.000
_cell.length_b   1.000
_cell.length_c   1.000
_cell.angle_alpha   90.00
_cell.angle_beta   90.00
_cell.angle_gamma   90.00
#
_symmetry.space_group_name_H-M   'P 1'
#
loop_
_entity.id
_entity.type
_entity.pdbx_description
1 polymer ?
#
loop_
_entity_poly.entity_id
_entity_poly.type
_entity_poly.pdbx_seq_one_letter_code
_entity_poly.pdbx_strand_id
1 'polypeptide(L)'
;EASPSVTPSASPSVTPSAGPSASPTRRPIGGAANPPYYPSSTPKPTVSPSTSPDPSGSPEPSTSPTPGGTNFKDITDHWAYDEITTLANDGIIKGISDTEFAPDQSITRAEFTALIVRALDLDIVTYQGGFSDVKANDWFAGEVQAALDKGIISKDTYFRPNDTITREEMAKIIVEAYQILYPDADIDKADLSFGDNASISSWAIEYVRQAVDLGLMNGMDDNTFAPAAE
;
A
#
# COMPACT_ATOMS: atom_id res chain seq x y z
N GLU A 1 -38.77 72.71 -17.94
CA GLU A 1 -38.73 71.54 -18.82
C GLU A 1 -38.57 70.29 -17.91
N ALA A 2 -39.65 69.49 -17.94
CA ALA A 2 -39.76 68.32 -17.07
C ALA A 2 -39.25 67.07 -17.79
N SER A 3 -38.34 66.35 -17.18
CA SER A 3 -37.90 65.00 -17.63
C SER A 3 -38.84 63.92 -17.09
N PRO A 4 -39.22 62.94 -17.91
CA PRO A 4 -40.10 61.88 -17.44
C PRO A 4 -39.33 60.79 -16.69
N SER A 5 -39.89 60.42 -15.55
CA SER A 5 -39.49 59.28 -14.71
C SER A 5 -39.89 57.98 -15.40
N VAL A 6 -38.93 57.06 -15.60
CA VAL A 6 -39.17 55.67 -16.06
C VAL A 6 -39.17 54.72 -14.91
N THR A 7 -40.32 54.10 -14.69
CA THR A 7 -40.51 53.01 -13.71
C THR A 7 -39.89 51.71 -14.23
N PRO A 8 -39.09 50.94 -13.44
CA PRO A 8 -38.62 49.63 -13.87
C PRO A 8 -39.74 48.58 -13.75
N SER A 9 -39.92 47.85 -14.86
CA SER A 9 -40.85 46.74 -15.00
C SER A 9 -40.33 45.52 -14.23
N ALA A 10 -41.23 44.87 -13.50
CA ALA A 10 -40.95 43.65 -12.73
C ALA A 10 -40.64 42.46 -13.66
N SER A 11 -39.53 41.78 -13.37
CA SER A 11 -39.13 40.52 -14.00
C SER A 11 -39.92 39.35 -13.39
N PRO A 12 -40.40 38.40 -14.19
CA PRO A 12 -41.09 37.23 -13.64
C PRO A 12 -40.12 36.25 -12.97
N SER A 13 -40.46 35.88 -11.74
CA SER A 13 -39.82 34.80 -10.96
C SER A 13 -40.13 33.47 -11.62
N VAL A 14 -39.10 32.78 -12.13
CA VAL A 14 -39.20 31.38 -12.55
C VAL A 14 -38.76 30.48 -11.39
N THR A 15 -39.73 29.77 -10.86
CA THR A 15 -39.51 28.69 -9.88
C THR A 15 -38.84 27.51 -10.60
N PRO A 16 -37.68 27.00 -10.16
CA PRO A 16 -37.17 25.77 -10.71
C PRO A 16 -37.97 24.58 -10.18
N SER A 17 -38.56 23.84 -11.12
CA SER A 17 -39.20 22.54 -10.87
C SER A 17 -38.16 21.53 -10.44
N ALA A 18 -38.40 20.94 -9.27
CA ALA A 18 -37.59 19.80 -8.79
C ALA A 18 -37.81 18.59 -9.71
N GLY A 19 -36.83 18.26 -10.52
CA GLY A 19 -36.75 16.99 -11.21
C GLY A 19 -36.30 15.89 -10.22
N PRO A 20 -36.71 14.63 -10.42
CA PRO A 20 -36.41 13.56 -9.50
C PRO A 20 -34.91 13.29 -9.47
N SER A 21 -34.34 13.39 -8.27
CA SER A 21 -32.98 12.92 -7.94
C SER A 21 -32.92 11.42 -8.14
N ALA A 22 -32.36 10.98 -9.26
CA ALA A 22 -31.93 9.61 -9.43
C ALA A 22 -30.56 9.49 -8.74
N SER A 23 -30.56 8.94 -7.54
CA SER A 23 -29.33 8.40 -6.94
C SER A 23 -28.71 7.42 -7.93
N PRO A 24 -27.42 7.48 -8.22
CA PRO A 24 -26.76 6.46 -8.99
C PRO A 24 -26.78 5.16 -8.17
N THR A 25 -27.50 4.18 -8.68
CA THR A 25 -27.52 2.83 -8.16
C THR A 25 -26.09 2.31 -8.24
N ARG A 26 -25.45 2.18 -7.10
CA ARG A 26 -24.16 1.52 -6.93
C ARG A 26 -24.25 0.14 -7.60
N ARG A 27 -23.55 -0.04 -8.70
CA ARG A 27 -23.38 -1.35 -9.31
C ARG A 27 -22.62 -2.19 -8.27
N PRO A 28 -23.10 -3.35 -7.87
CA PRO A 28 -22.29 -4.23 -7.03
C PRO A 28 -21.12 -4.70 -7.88
N ILE A 29 -19.93 -4.24 -7.57
CA ILE A 29 -18.68 -4.87 -7.97
C ILE A 29 -18.77 -6.27 -7.35
N GLY A 30 -18.68 -7.31 -8.19
CA GLY A 30 -18.91 -8.67 -7.78
C GLY A 30 -18.12 -9.05 -6.55
N GLY A 31 -18.83 -9.62 -5.59
CA GLY A 31 -18.40 -10.41 -4.46
C GLY A 31 -17.02 -10.09 -3.90
N ALA A 32 -16.85 -8.93 -3.29
CA ALA A 32 -15.83 -8.82 -2.26
C ALA A 32 -16.34 -9.67 -1.09
N ALA A 33 -15.78 -10.86 -0.95
CA ALA A 33 -15.87 -11.57 0.32
C ALA A 33 -15.40 -10.59 1.39
N ASN A 34 -16.16 -10.47 2.47
CA ASN A 34 -15.71 -9.73 3.65
C ASN A 34 -14.25 -10.10 3.91
N PRO A 35 -13.37 -9.12 4.19
CA PRO A 35 -12.01 -9.45 4.59
C PRO A 35 -12.09 -10.43 5.76
N PRO A 36 -11.24 -11.45 5.80
CA PRO A 36 -11.26 -12.44 6.85
C PRO A 36 -11.17 -11.74 8.21
N TYR A 37 -12.05 -12.12 9.12
CA TYR A 37 -12.00 -11.70 10.52
C TYR A 37 -10.67 -12.14 11.11
N TYR A 38 -9.81 -11.19 11.46
CA TYR A 38 -8.56 -11.45 12.15
C TYR A 38 -8.86 -11.62 13.64
N PRO A 39 -8.62 -12.80 14.25
CA PRO A 39 -8.74 -12.94 15.70
C PRO A 39 -7.67 -12.07 16.38
N SER A 40 -8.08 -11.38 17.44
CA SER A 40 -7.22 -10.59 18.34
C SER A 40 -5.91 -11.30 18.66
N SER A 41 -4.81 -10.60 18.47
CA SER A 41 -3.46 -11.08 18.67
C SER A 41 -3.21 -11.62 20.07
N THR A 42 -2.63 -12.80 20.18
CA THR A 42 -1.98 -13.28 21.40
C THR A 42 -0.84 -12.34 21.80
N PRO A 43 -0.55 -12.13 23.09
CA PRO A 43 0.45 -11.16 23.53
C PRO A 43 1.85 -11.54 23.03
N LYS A 44 2.52 -10.54 22.46
CA LYS A 44 3.91 -10.56 22.00
C LYS A 44 4.85 -11.06 23.11
N PRO A 45 5.68 -12.08 22.88
CA PRO A 45 6.76 -12.40 23.80
C PRO A 45 7.80 -11.25 23.79
N THR A 46 8.08 -10.70 24.96
CA THR A 46 9.13 -9.70 25.16
C THR A 46 10.48 -10.40 25.00
N VAL A 47 11.13 -10.21 23.87
CA VAL A 47 12.53 -10.61 23.67
C VAL A 47 13.44 -9.45 24.00
N SER A 48 14.34 -9.71 24.95
CA SER A 48 15.43 -8.82 25.38
C SER A 48 16.41 -8.59 24.21
N PRO A 49 17.00 -7.40 24.02
CA PRO A 49 17.87 -7.12 22.88
C PRO A 49 19.17 -7.92 22.98
N SER A 50 19.37 -8.83 22.03
CA SER A 50 20.66 -9.44 21.78
C SER A 50 21.36 -8.70 20.65
N THR A 51 22.53 -8.24 20.94
CA THR A 51 23.61 -7.67 20.12
C THR A 51 23.40 -7.69 18.60
N SER A 52 23.38 -6.46 18.03
CA SER A 52 23.43 -6.13 16.61
C SER A 52 24.48 -6.93 15.84
N PRO A 53 24.15 -7.61 14.74
CA PRO A 53 25.11 -7.99 13.74
C PRO A 53 25.29 -6.86 12.71
N ASP A 54 26.53 -6.74 12.23
CA ASP A 54 27.07 -5.86 11.20
C ASP A 54 26.17 -5.81 9.93
N PRO A 55 25.83 -4.62 9.39
CA PRO A 55 24.97 -4.49 8.21
C PRO A 55 25.76 -4.69 6.91
N SER A 56 26.34 -5.87 6.70
CA SER A 56 26.97 -6.23 5.43
C SER A 56 26.34 -7.51 4.90
N GLY A 57 25.38 -7.35 4.02
CA GLY A 57 24.75 -8.42 3.26
C GLY A 57 23.31 -8.70 3.67
N SER A 58 22.37 -7.94 3.09
CA SER A 58 20.97 -8.42 2.99
C SER A 58 21.00 -9.77 2.25
N PRO A 59 20.46 -10.87 2.80
CA PRO A 59 20.40 -12.12 2.06
C PRO A 59 19.54 -11.93 0.82
N GLU A 60 20.14 -12.22 -0.33
CA GLU A 60 19.39 -12.32 -1.59
C GLU A 60 18.29 -13.40 -1.40
N PRO A 61 17.01 -13.09 -1.63
CA PRO A 61 15.98 -14.12 -1.60
C PRO A 61 16.32 -15.17 -2.64
N SER A 62 16.39 -16.41 -2.22
CA SER A 62 16.85 -17.57 -2.97
C SER A 62 16.32 -17.61 -4.40
N THR A 63 17.19 -17.89 -5.35
CA THR A 63 16.94 -17.89 -6.79
C THR A 63 15.97 -19.00 -7.20
N SER A 64 14.96 -18.65 -7.98
CA SER A 64 13.96 -19.44 -8.72
C SER A 64 13.00 -20.30 -7.89
N PRO A 65 11.69 -20.00 -7.93
CA PRO A 65 10.68 -20.91 -7.41
C PRO A 65 10.51 -22.07 -8.38
N THR A 66 10.64 -23.30 -7.87
CA THR A 66 10.03 -24.47 -8.48
C THR A 66 8.52 -24.34 -8.25
N PRO A 67 7.66 -24.45 -9.29
CA PRO A 67 6.22 -24.51 -9.10
C PRO A 67 5.87 -25.81 -8.38
N GLY A 68 5.54 -25.73 -7.12
CA GLY A 68 5.13 -26.88 -6.32
C GLY A 68 5.28 -26.64 -4.82
N GLY A 69 4.20 -26.25 -4.18
CA GLY A 69 3.95 -26.33 -2.74
C GLY A 69 4.96 -25.60 -1.86
N THR A 70 4.51 -24.56 -1.21
CA THR A 70 5.32 -23.91 -0.15
C THR A 70 5.57 -24.88 0.99
N ASN A 71 6.85 -25.11 1.30
CA ASN A 71 7.25 -25.98 2.41
C ASN A 71 7.71 -25.17 3.65
N PHE A 72 7.19 -23.95 3.81
CA PHE A 72 7.54 -23.12 4.96
C PHE A 72 7.01 -23.76 6.25
N LYS A 73 7.92 -24.09 7.15
CA LYS A 73 7.61 -24.81 8.39
C LYS A 73 7.20 -23.87 9.51
N ASP A 74 7.64 -22.63 9.42
CA ASP A 74 7.46 -21.57 10.42
C ASP A 74 6.12 -20.84 10.31
N ILE A 75 5.31 -21.14 9.29
CA ILE A 75 3.99 -20.52 9.10
C ILE A 75 2.82 -21.46 9.43
N THR A 76 3.07 -22.73 9.79
CA THR A 76 2.04 -23.78 9.89
C THR A 76 0.89 -23.40 10.83
N ASP A 77 1.18 -22.72 11.93
CA ASP A 77 0.20 -22.23 12.91
C ASP A 77 0.06 -20.69 12.88
N HIS A 78 0.59 -20.04 11.84
CA HIS A 78 0.56 -18.60 11.73
C HIS A 78 -0.79 -18.13 11.13
N TRP A 79 -1.33 -17.04 11.64
CA TRP A 79 -2.63 -16.50 11.19
C TRP A 79 -2.68 -16.17 9.69
N ALA A 80 -1.57 -15.81 9.07
CA ALA A 80 -1.44 -15.49 7.65
C ALA A 80 -1.03 -16.70 6.79
N TYR A 81 -1.22 -17.93 7.27
CA TYR A 81 -0.81 -19.15 6.55
C TYR A 81 -1.39 -19.23 5.13
N ASP A 82 -2.68 -18.97 4.99
CA ASP A 82 -3.38 -19.10 3.70
C ASP A 82 -2.92 -18.02 2.71
N GLU A 83 -2.73 -16.78 3.18
CA GLU A 83 -2.26 -15.65 2.38
C GLU A 83 -0.82 -15.88 1.91
N ILE A 84 0.08 -16.24 2.83
CA ILE A 84 1.48 -16.53 2.52
C ILE A 84 1.56 -17.67 1.51
N THR A 85 0.82 -18.76 1.74
CA THR A 85 0.82 -19.92 0.86
C THR A 85 0.31 -19.56 -0.54
N THR A 86 -0.76 -18.78 -0.63
CA THR A 86 -1.32 -18.33 -1.91
C THR A 86 -0.33 -17.47 -2.67
N LEU A 87 0.19 -16.42 -2.05
CA LEU A 87 1.15 -15.50 -2.70
C LEU A 87 2.47 -16.17 -3.10
N ALA A 88 2.90 -17.16 -2.32
CA ALA A 88 4.10 -17.92 -2.65
C ALA A 88 3.87 -18.90 -3.81
N ASN A 89 2.70 -19.54 -3.89
CA ASN A 89 2.33 -20.39 -5.02
C ASN A 89 2.20 -19.58 -6.32
N ASP A 90 1.75 -18.33 -6.22
CA ASP A 90 1.68 -17.38 -7.35
C ASP A 90 3.05 -16.77 -7.70
N GLY A 91 4.10 -17.09 -6.93
CA GLY A 91 5.46 -16.61 -7.16
C GLY A 91 5.69 -15.14 -6.78
N ILE A 92 4.72 -14.51 -6.12
CA ILE A 92 4.78 -13.11 -5.70
C ILE A 92 5.76 -12.94 -4.54
N ILE A 93 5.66 -13.80 -3.53
CA ILE A 93 6.57 -13.79 -2.38
C ILE A 93 7.49 -15.00 -2.39
N LYS A 94 8.63 -14.85 -1.71
CA LYS A 94 9.61 -15.91 -1.51
C LYS A 94 9.99 -15.94 -0.04
N GLY A 95 10.31 -17.14 0.47
CA GLY A 95 10.87 -17.26 1.82
C GLY A 95 12.31 -16.76 1.92
N ILE A 96 12.79 -16.66 3.13
CA ILE A 96 14.22 -16.43 3.42
C ILE A 96 15.08 -17.67 3.12
N SER A 97 14.42 -18.84 3.02
CA SER A 97 14.99 -20.10 2.56
C SER A 97 13.90 -20.99 1.94
N ASP A 98 14.26 -22.15 1.43
CA ASP A 98 13.30 -23.12 0.88
C ASP A 98 12.28 -23.64 1.90
N THR A 99 12.53 -23.46 3.19
CA THR A 99 11.71 -24.00 4.29
C THR A 99 11.30 -23.00 5.35
N GLU A 100 11.69 -21.74 5.20
CA GLU A 100 11.42 -20.67 6.17
C GLU A 100 10.97 -19.39 5.45
N PHE A 101 9.89 -18.80 5.94
CA PHE A 101 9.33 -17.53 5.45
C PHE A 101 9.70 -16.35 6.34
N ALA A 102 9.77 -16.56 7.66
CA ALA A 102 9.98 -15.57 8.71
C ALA A 102 8.84 -14.52 8.78
N PRO A 103 7.58 -14.94 9.05
CA PRO A 103 6.39 -14.08 8.94
C PRO A 103 6.40 -12.88 9.89
N ASP A 104 7.11 -12.98 11.02
CA ASP A 104 7.21 -11.91 12.03
C ASP A 104 8.41 -10.97 11.82
N GLN A 105 9.19 -11.18 10.76
CA GLN A 105 10.33 -10.34 10.46
C GLN A 105 9.86 -9.06 9.73
N SER A 106 10.41 -7.90 10.13
CA SER A 106 10.19 -6.65 9.43
C SER A 106 10.77 -6.72 8.01
N ILE A 107 10.05 -6.14 7.05
CA ILE A 107 10.41 -6.13 5.63
C ILE A 107 11.13 -4.83 5.25
N THR A 108 12.16 -4.92 4.42
CA THR A 108 12.87 -3.75 3.91
C THR A 108 12.11 -3.05 2.76
N ARG A 109 12.46 -1.77 2.50
CA ARG A 109 11.87 -1.03 1.37
C ARG A 109 12.12 -1.71 0.02
N ALA A 110 13.31 -2.28 -0.17
CA ALA A 110 13.64 -3.01 -1.41
C ALA A 110 12.79 -4.27 -1.57
N GLU A 111 12.65 -5.07 -0.50
CA GLU A 111 11.84 -6.28 -0.52
C GLU A 111 10.38 -5.97 -0.78
N PHE A 112 9.81 -4.98 -0.06
CA PHE A 112 8.42 -4.58 -0.26
C PHE A 112 8.16 -4.06 -1.68
N THR A 113 9.07 -3.22 -2.21
CA THR A 113 8.95 -2.70 -3.58
C THR A 113 9.00 -3.83 -4.60
N ALA A 114 9.93 -4.79 -4.45
CA ALA A 114 10.04 -5.94 -5.33
C ALA A 114 8.79 -6.82 -5.29
N LEU A 115 8.19 -6.98 -4.11
CA LEU A 115 6.94 -7.71 -3.91
C LEU A 115 5.79 -7.06 -4.69
N ILE A 116 5.63 -5.76 -4.59
CA ILE A 116 4.60 -5.01 -5.31
C ILE A 116 4.81 -5.07 -6.84
N VAL A 117 6.05 -4.94 -7.32
CA VAL A 117 6.37 -5.05 -8.76
C VAL A 117 5.99 -6.44 -9.31
N ARG A 118 6.24 -7.51 -8.55
CA ARG A 118 5.84 -8.88 -8.90
C ARG A 118 4.33 -9.07 -8.84
N ALA A 119 3.67 -8.53 -7.81
CA ALA A 119 2.20 -8.61 -7.68
C ALA A 119 1.47 -7.90 -8.83
N LEU A 120 2.07 -6.86 -9.41
CA LEU A 120 1.55 -6.16 -10.58
C LEU A 120 1.99 -6.78 -11.92
N ASP A 121 2.77 -7.86 -11.89
CA ASP A 121 3.35 -8.52 -13.07
C ASP A 121 4.08 -7.52 -14.01
N LEU A 122 4.84 -6.59 -13.42
CA LEU A 122 5.57 -5.60 -14.19
C LEU A 122 6.88 -6.20 -14.72
N ASP A 123 7.22 -5.81 -15.95
CA ASP A 123 8.50 -6.16 -16.56
C ASP A 123 9.68 -5.60 -15.74
N ILE A 124 10.62 -6.48 -15.39
CA ILE A 124 11.87 -6.07 -14.75
C ILE A 124 12.77 -5.44 -15.80
N VAL A 125 13.22 -4.20 -15.55
CA VAL A 125 14.00 -3.41 -16.49
C VAL A 125 15.41 -3.14 -15.99
N THR A 126 16.33 -2.83 -16.89
CA THR A 126 17.70 -2.46 -16.51
C THR A 126 17.68 -1.15 -15.73
N TYR A 127 18.36 -1.12 -14.58
CA TYR A 127 18.48 0.11 -13.77
C TYR A 127 19.20 1.21 -14.54
N GLN A 128 18.54 2.37 -14.65
CA GLN A 128 19.05 3.54 -15.38
C GLN A 128 19.69 4.58 -14.46
N GLY A 129 19.76 4.31 -13.17
CA GLY A 129 20.15 5.28 -12.16
C GLY A 129 18.96 6.12 -11.66
N GLY A 130 19.20 6.91 -10.64
CA GLY A 130 18.14 7.75 -10.03
C GLY A 130 18.31 7.88 -8.53
N PHE A 131 18.88 6.86 -7.89
CA PHE A 131 19.18 6.87 -6.47
C PHE A 131 20.68 6.68 -6.24
N SER A 132 21.25 7.43 -5.30
CA SER A 132 22.69 7.39 -5.01
C SER A 132 23.14 6.12 -4.29
N ASP A 133 22.20 5.43 -3.65
CA ASP A 133 22.40 4.23 -2.83
C ASP A 133 21.92 2.94 -3.52
N VAL A 134 21.54 2.99 -4.78
CA VAL A 134 21.18 1.81 -5.60
C VAL A 134 22.22 1.63 -6.70
N LYS A 135 22.77 0.43 -6.82
CA LYS A 135 23.71 0.04 -7.85
C LYS A 135 23.05 -0.89 -8.87
N ALA A 136 23.50 -0.85 -10.10
CA ALA A 136 22.93 -1.66 -11.18
C ALA A 136 23.02 -3.17 -10.96
N ASN A 137 23.91 -3.63 -10.09
CA ASN A 137 24.07 -5.05 -9.73
C ASN A 137 23.38 -5.43 -8.42
N ASP A 138 22.67 -4.53 -7.77
CA ASP A 138 21.83 -4.88 -6.62
C ASP A 138 20.66 -5.74 -7.11
N TRP A 139 20.30 -6.75 -6.34
CA TRP A 139 19.29 -7.74 -6.74
C TRP A 139 17.91 -7.12 -7.00
N PHE A 140 17.62 -6.01 -6.35
CA PHE A 140 16.35 -5.25 -6.45
C PHE A 140 16.39 -4.11 -7.47
N ALA A 141 17.53 -3.87 -8.12
CA ALA A 141 17.73 -2.67 -8.93
C ALA A 141 16.73 -2.57 -10.10
N GLY A 142 16.42 -3.69 -10.72
CA GLY A 142 15.46 -3.77 -11.81
C GLY A 142 14.02 -3.50 -11.36
N GLU A 143 13.63 -4.05 -10.21
CA GLU A 143 12.33 -3.81 -9.59
C GLU A 143 12.16 -2.35 -9.16
N VAL A 144 13.22 -1.76 -8.56
CA VAL A 144 13.22 -0.34 -8.17
C VAL A 144 13.07 0.56 -9.40
N GLN A 145 13.73 0.23 -10.52
CA GLN A 145 13.56 0.98 -11.77
C GLN A 145 12.13 0.84 -12.30
N ALA A 146 11.58 -0.37 -12.33
CA ALA A 146 10.21 -0.60 -12.79
C ALA A 146 9.18 0.18 -11.93
N ALA A 147 9.35 0.16 -10.61
CA ALA A 147 8.51 0.90 -9.69
C ALA A 147 8.63 2.42 -9.87
N LEU A 148 9.84 2.92 -10.14
CA LEU A 148 10.09 4.34 -10.44
C LEU A 148 9.43 4.76 -11.75
N ASP A 149 9.58 3.98 -12.81
CA ASP A 149 9.02 4.25 -14.14
C ASP A 149 7.49 4.25 -14.14
N LYS A 150 6.88 3.45 -13.27
CA LYS A 150 5.43 3.39 -13.07
C LYS A 150 4.89 4.42 -12.07
N GLY A 151 5.75 5.17 -11.40
CA GLY A 151 5.35 6.17 -10.41
C GLY A 151 4.94 5.59 -9.05
N ILE A 152 5.13 4.28 -8.82
CA ILE A 152 4.84 3.61 -7.53
C ILE A 152 5.72 4.20 -6.42
N ILE A 153 6.98 4.49 -6.75
CA ILE A 153 7.91 5.19 -5.87
C ILE A 153 8.31 6.52 -6.50
N SER A 154 8.56 7.51 -5.64
CA SER A 154 8.98 8.83 -6.08
C SER A 154 10.50 8.90 -6.24
N LYS A 155 10.94 9.71 -7.20
CA LYS A 155 12.37 10.02 -7.37
C LYS A 155 12.87 10.86 -6.20
N ASP A 156 13.99 10.45 -5.62
CA ASP A 156 14.71 11.15 -4.54
C ASP A 156 16.21 10.94 -4.71
N THR A 157 17.02 11.51 -3.82
CA THR A 157 18.47 11.28 -3.77
C THR A 157 18.80 9.86 -3.32
N TYR A 158 18.07 9.34 -2.34
CA TYR A 158 18.27 8.02 -1.74
C TYR A 158 16.98 7.21 -1.78
N PHE A 159 17.09 5.95 -2.12
CA PHE A 159 15.99 4.98 -2.04
C PHE A 159 15.88 4.35 -0.65
N ARG A 160 16.99 4.21 0.06
CA ARG A 160 17.11 3.55 1.37
C ARG A 160 16.67 2.07 1.31
N PRO A 161 17.30 1.24 0.47
CA PRO A 161 16.82 -0.11 0.17
C PRO A 161 16.77 -1.04 1.38
N ASN A 162 17.72 -0.87 2.31
CA ASN A 162 17.87 -1.73 3.48
C ASN A 162 17.17 -1.20 4.74
N ASP A 163 16.58 0.01 4.68
CA ASP A 163 15.78 0.50 5.79
C ASP A 163 14.48 -0.29 5.84
N THR A 164 14.00 -0.61 7.02
CA THR A 164 12.67 -1.18 7.22
C THR A 164 11.63 -0.18 6.73
N ILE A 165 10.64 -0.67 5.98
CA ILE A 165 9.59 0.20 5.45
C ILE A 165 8.55 0.49 6.53
N THR A 166 8.15 1.76 6.66
CA THR A 166 7.11 2.17 7.60
C THR A 166 5.70 1.97 7.02
N ARG A 167 4.70 1.86 7.89
CA ARG A 167 3.31 1.67 7.49
C ARG A 167 2.77 2.82 6.62
N GLU A 168 3.16 4.07 6.88
CA GLU A 168 2.77 5.19 6.00
C GLU A 168 3.45 5.15 4.63
N GLU A 169 4.67 4.63 4.54
CA GLU A 169 5.36 4.38 3.27
C GLU A 169 4.70 3.22 2.49
N MET A 170 4.29 2.16 3.19
CA MET A 170 3.50 1.06 2.60
C MET A 170 2.18 1.58 2.03
N ALA A 171 1.45 2.43 2.79
CA ALA A 171 0.17 2.99 2.33
C ALA A 171 0.32 3.70 0.98
N LYS A 172 1.38 4.51 0.81
CA LYS A 172 1.67 5.17 -0.47
C LYS A 172 1.87 4.16 -1.58
N ILE A 173 2.78 3.21 -1.40
CA ILE A 173 3.15 2.23 -2.44
C ILE A 173 1.94 1.38 -2.84
N ILE A 174 1.13 0.93 -1.88
CA ILE A 174 -0.07 0.12 -2.14
C ILE A 174 -1.13 0.90 -2.91
N VAL A 175 -1.37 2.16 -2.56
CA VAL A 175 -2.35 3.00 -3.25
C VAL A 175 -1.91 3.31 -4.68
N GLU A 176 -0.64 3.67 -4.90
CA GLU A 176 -0.11 3.88 -6.25
C GLU A 176 -0.20 2.59 -7.10
N ALA A 177 0.08 1.43 -6.51
CA ALA A 177 -0.10 0.13 -7.15
C ALA A 177 -1.57 -0.14 -7.51
N TYR A 178 -2.50 0.16 -6.60
CA TYR A 178 -3.93 0.01 -6.85
C TYR A 178 -4.40 0.90 -8.02
N GLN A 179 -3.92 2.14 -8.11
CA GLN A 179 -4.28 3.07 -9.18
C GLN A 179 -3.77 2.61 -10.55
N ILE A 180 -2.66 1.87 -10.62
CA ILE A 180 -2.17 1.26 -11.86
C ILE A 180 -3.15 0.18 -12.36
N LEU A 181 -3.67 -0.64 -11.44
CA LEU A 181 -4.63 -1.70 -11.78
C LEU A 181 -6.02 -1.14 -12.11
N TYR A 182 -6.39 -0.06 -11.47
CA TYR A 182 -7.72 0.54 -11.54
C TYR A 182 -7.65 2.05 -11.81
N PRO A 183 -7.17 2.48 -13.00
CA PRO A 183 -6.90 3.91 -13.29
C PRO A 183 -8.16 4.79 -13.27
N ASP A 184 -9.33 4.19 -13.48
CA ASP A 184 -10.62 4.90 -13.47
C ASP A 184 -11.36 4.74 -12.13
N ALA A 185 -10.72 4.20 -11.10
CA ALA A 185 -11.34 4.05 -9.78
C ALA A 185 -11.55 5.43 -9.15
N ASP A 186 -12.79 5.70 -8.75
CA ASP A 186 -13.09 6.82 -7.87
C ASP A 186 -12.79 6.37 -6.44
N ILE A 187 -11.69 6.87 -5.90
CA ILE A 187 -11.22 6.51 -4.57
C ILE A 187 -11.66 7.60 -3.62
N ASP A 188 -12.64 7.28 -2.80
CA ASP A 188 -13.04 8.12 -1.69
C ASP A 188 -11.90 8.23 -0.67
N LYS A 189 -12.03 9.17 0.24
CA LYS A 189 -11.06 9.41 1.30
C LYS A 189 -11.75 9.21 2.63
N ALA A 190 -11.44 8.12 3.30
CA ALA A 190 -11.97 7.85 4.62
C ALA A 190 -11.65 8.98 5.60
N ASP A 191 -12.59 9.28 6.49
CA ASP A 191 -12.29 10.11 7.64
C ASP A 191 -11.50 9.27 8.64
N LEU A 192 -10.24 9.68 8.87
CA LEU A 192 -9.37 8.97 9.80
C LEU A 192 -9.83 9.24 11.23
N SER A 193 -10.09 8.18 11.97
CA SER A 193 -10.51 8.23 13.38
C SER A 193 -9.50 7.62 14.34
N PHE A 194 -8.25 7.45 13.90
CA PHE A 194 -7.19 6.90 14.75
C PHE A 194 -6.72 7.93 15.80
N GLY A 195 -6.33 7.44 16.97
CA GLY A 195 -5.86 8.26 18.06
C GLY A 195 -4.56 9.00 17.75
N ASP A 196 -3.79 8.52 16.78
CA ASP A 196 -2.48 9.03 16.39
C ASP A 196 -2.47 9.73 15.00
N ASN A 197 -3.63 10.15 14.48
CA ASN A 197 -3.72 10.84 13.19
C ASN A 197 -2.72 11.99 13.02
N ALA A 198 -2.43 12.72 14.12
CA ALA A 198 -1.47 13.82 14.11
C ALA A 198 -0.01 13.37 13.88
N SER A 199 0.27 12.09 14.06
CA SER A 199 1.60 11.49 13.83
C SER A 199 1.82 11.07 12.39
N ILE A 200 0.76 11.01 11.56
CA ILE A 200 0.87 10.69 10.13
C ILE A 200 1.56 11.87 9.44
N SER A 201 2.60 11.59 8.67
CA SER A 201 3.30 12.60 7.89
C SER A 201 2.36 13.30 6.91
N SER A 202 2.50 14.62 6.75
CA SER A 202 1.60 15.41 5.90
C SER A 202 1.52 14.92 4.46
N TRP A 203 2.60 14.35 3.93
CA TRP A 203 2.64 13.75 2.60
C TRP A 203 1.89 12.42 2.51
N ALA A 204 1.75 11.68 3.63
CA ALA A 204 1.15 10.36 3.69
C ALA A 204 -0.36 10.37 3.98
N ILE A 205 -0.89 11.47 4.55
CA ILE A 205 -2.29 11.56 5.01
C ILE A 205 -3.28 11.09 3.94
N GLU A 206 -3.13 11.55 2.70
CA GLU A 206 -4.05 11.20 1.62
C GLU A 206 -3.94 9.72 1.23
N TYR A 207 -2.74 9.17 1.21
CA TYR A 207 -2.52 7.75 0.94
C TYR A 207 -3.09 6.86 2.04
N VAL A 208 -2.93 7.26 3.30
CA VAL A 208 -3.52 6.52 4.43
C VAL A 208 -5.04 6.54 4.36
N ARG A 209 -5.66 7.68 4.04
CA ARG A 209 -7.12 7.78 3.83
C ARG A 209 -7.61 6.85 2.74
N GLN A 210 -6.95 6.87 1.59
CA GLN A 210 -7.30 6.03 0.46
C GLN A 210 -7.08 4.54 0.76
N ALA A 211 -5.96 4.18 1.40
CA ALA A 211 -5.68 2.80 1.78
C ALA A 211 -6.72 2.24 2.76
N VAL A 212 -7.19 3.07 3.70
CA VAL A 212 -8.24 2.71 4.66
C VAL A 212 -9.61 2.60 3.98
N ASP A 213 -9.97 3.55 3.10
CA ASP A 213 -11.24 3.52 2.36
C ASP A 213 -11.35 2.29 1.46
N LEU A 214 -10.25 1.94 0.80
CA LEU A 214 -10.16 0.74 -0.05
C LEU A 214 -10.11 -0.57 0.76
N GLY A 215 -9.97 -0.51 2.09
CA GLY A 215 -9.80 -1.70 2.94
C GLY A 215 -8.47 -2.41 2.72
N LEU A 216 -7.47 -1.73 2.14
CA LEU A 216 -6.12 -2.28 1.90
C LEU A 216 -5.27 -2.22 3.17
N MET A 217 -5.55 -1.27 4.05
CA MET A 217 -4.91 -1.17 5.36
C MET A 217 -5.95 -0.83 6.42
N ASN A 218 -5.74 -1.36 7.62
CA ASN A 218 -6.55 -1.10 8.80
C ASN A 218 -5.71 -0.50 9.92
N GLY A 219 -6.37 0.06 10.93
CA GLY A 219 -5.71 0.44 12.18
C GLY A 219 -5.28 -0.78 13.00
N MET A 220 -4.53 -0.51 14.06
CA MET A 220 -4.14 -1.48 15.07
C MET A 220 -5.24 -1.62 16.13
N ASP A 221 -5.15 -2.66 16.97
CA ASP A 221 -6.15 -2.98 18.00
C ASP A 221 -6.33 -1.87 19.06
N ASP A 222 -5.33 -1.03 19.25
CA ASP A 222 -5.34 0.11 20.17
C ASP A 222 -5.94 1.39 19.56
N ASN A 223 -6.60 1.29 18.43
CA ASN A 223 -7.15 2.40 17.66
C ASN A 223 -6.08 3.41 17.17
N THR A 224 -4.87 2.95 16.87
CA THR A 224 -3.83 3.73 16.19
C THR A 224 -3.65 3.27 14.75
N PHE A 225 -3.12 4.14 13.89
CA PHE A 225 -2.61 3.73 12.58
C PHE A 225 -1.15 3.26 12.67
N ALA A 226 -0.42 3.79 13.65
CA ALA A 226 1.01 3.53 13.86
C ALA A 226 1.86 3.83 12.61
N PRO A 227 1.87 5.09 12.08
CA PRO A 227 2.45 5.41 10.77
C PRO A 227 3.94 5.09 10.65
N ALA A 228 4.68 5.21 11.74
CA ALA A 228 6.11 4.92 11.82
C ALA A 228 6.44 3.48 12.26
N ALA A 229 5.44 2.61 12.45
CA ALA A 229 5.70 1.19 12.74
C ALA A 229 6.27 0.49 11.49
N GLU A 230 7.13 -0.49 11.73
CA GLU A 230 7.91 -1.24 10.76
C GLU A 230 7.52 -2.73 10.77
#